data_ec9349f17dba35e7daed0195931a6208
#
_entry.id   ec9349f17dba35e7daed0195931a6208
#
_cell.length_a   1.000
_cell.length_b   1.000
_cell.length_c   1.000
_cell.angle_alpha   90.00
_cell.angle_beta   90.00
_cell.angle_gamma   90.00
#
_symmetry.space_group_name_H-M   'P 1'
#
loop_
_entity.id
_entity.type
_entity.pdbx_description
1 polymer ?
#
loop_
_entity_poly.entity_id
_entity_poly.type
_entity_poly.pdbx_seq_one_letter_code
_entity_poly.pdbx_strand_id
1 'polypeptide(L)' 'ESLMLVTALAPEIGYDNATKVAKTAHKNGTTLKQEAIALGFVDEETFDRVVRPEQMIGPKG' A
#
# COMPACT_ATOMS: atom_id res chain seq x y z
N GLU A 1 3.64 -2.35 -10.43
CA GLU A 1 3.27 -2.92 -9.30
C GLU A 1 3.23 -1.97 -8.19
N SER A 2 4.27 -1.33 -7.86
CA SER A 2 4.27 -0.37 -6.79
C SER A 2 3.30 0.72 -7.07
N LEU A 3 3.20 1.12 -8.32
CA LEU A 3 2.32 2.18 -8.66
C LEU A 3 0.88 1.81 -8.42
N MET A 4 0.50 0.58 -8.68
CA MET A 4 -0.85 0.16 -8.43
C MET A 4 -1.15 0.18 -6.94
N LEU A 5 -0.20 -0.22 -6.12
CA LEU A 5 -0.41 -0.23 -4.68
C LEU A 5 -0.52 1.20 -4.14
N VAL A 6 0.27 2.11 -4.70
CA VAL A 6 0.19 3.51 -4.29
C VAL A 6 -1.19 4.05 -4.64
N THR A 7 -1.71 3.71 -5.81
CA THR A 7 -3.02 4.17 -6.21
C THR A 7 -4.10 3.62 -5.29
N ALA A 8 -3.95 2.39 -4.85
CA ALA A 8 -4.92 1.78 -3.96
C ALA A 8 -4.87 2.41 -2.57
N LEU A 9 -3.68 2.80 -2.12
CA LEU A 9 -3.54 3.38 -0.80
C LEU A 9 -3.89 4.86 -0.76
N ALA A 10 -3.75 5.56 -1.87
CA ALA A 10 -3.95 6.99 -1.89
C ALA A 10 -5.29 7.44 -1.30
N PRO A 11 -6.41 6.80 -1.61
CA PRO A 11 -7.67 7.23 -1.03
C PRO A 11 -7.69 7.11 0.49
N GLU A 12 -6.87 6.21 1.02
CA GLU A 12 -6.87 5.99 2.45
C GLU A 12 -5.94 6.93 3.19
N ILE A 13 -4.75 7.15 2.70
CA ILE A 13 -3.75 7.92 3.41
C ILE A 13 -3.28 9.16 2.66
N GLY A 14 -3.74 9.36 1.45
CA GLY A 14 -3.32 10.50 0.65
C GLY A 14 -2.21 10.12 -0.30
N TYR A 15 -2.21 10.74 -1.46
CA TYR A 15 -1.22 10.38 -2.49
C TYR A 15 0.20 10.67 -2.01
N ASP A 16 0.40 11.80 -1.34
CA ASP A 16 1.73 12.15 -0.88
C ASP A 16 2.26 11.10 0.09
N ASN A 17 1.42 10.66 1.02
CA ASN A 17 1.84 9.68 2.00
C ASN A 17 2.05 8.32 1.33
N ALA A 18 1.21 7.96 0.39
CA ALA A 18 1.36 6.70 -0.31
C ALA A 18 2.67 6.67 -1.08
N THR A 19 3.02 7.79 -1.71
CA THR A 19 4.28 7.88 -2.44
C THR A 19 5.46 7.81 -1.46
N LYS A 20 5.33 8.43 -0.31
CA LYS A 20 6.39 8.38 0.68
C LYS A 20 6.62 6.95 1.14
N VAL A 21 5.55 6.20 1.37
CA VAL A 21 5.66 4.81 1.78
C VAL A 21 6.37 4.01 0.69
N ALA A 22 6.01 4.24 -0.57
CA ALA A 22 6.63 3.51 -1.67
C ALA A 22 8.12 3.81 -1.76
N LYS A 23 8.50 5.08 -1.61
CA LYS A 23 9.89 5.44 -1.68
C LYS A 23 10.68 4.85 -0.53
N THR A 24 10.11 4.88 0.67
CA THR A 24 10.77 4.34 1.84
C THR A 24 10.93 2.83 1.70
N ALA A 25 9.91 2.15 1.20
CA ALA A 25 9.99 0.71 1.03
C ALA A 25 11.08 0.35 0.02
N HIS A 26 11.17 1.12 -1.05
CA HIS A 26 12.18 0.85 -2.05
C HIS A 26 13.58 1.09 -1.47
N LYS A 27 13.74 2.16 -0.72
CA LYS A 27 15.02 2.49 -0.15
C LYS A 27 15.47 1.44 0.86
N ASN A 28 14.54 0.94 1.68
CA ASN A 28 14.87 -0.01 2.71
C ASN A 28 14.81 -1.47 2.26
N GLY A 29 14.34 -1.73 1.08
CA GLY A 29 14.18 -3.09 0.60
C GLY A 29 13.05 -3.81 1.30
N THR A 30 12.05 -3.07 1.74
CA THR A 30 10.91 -3.66 2.43
C THR A 30 9.69 -3.57 1.55
N THR A 31 8.54 -3.99 2.05
CA THR A 31 7.32 -3.95 1.27
C THR A 31 6.52 -2.71 1.63
N LEU A 32 5.58 -2.33 0.78
CA LEU A 32 4.71 -1.21 1.06
C LEU A 32 3.95 -1.45 2.34
N LYS A 33 3.48 -2.69 2.55
CA LYS A 33 2.74 -2.99 3.75
C LYS A 33 3.58 -2.77 4.98
N GLN A 34 4.82 -3.23 4.97
CA GLN A 34 5.69 -3.08 6.12
C GLN A 34 5.93 -1.61 6.43
N GLU A 35 6.19 -0.80 5.43
CA GLU A 35 6.48 0.59 5.68
C GLU A 35 5.23 1.38 6.04
N ALA A 36 4.11 1.07 5.45
CA ALA A 36 2.88 1.78 5.79
C ALA A 36 2.52 1.54 7.24
N ILE A 37 2.72 0.33 7.72
CA ILE A 37 2.42 0.01 9.11
C ILE A 37 3.47 0.64 10.02
N ALA A 38 4.74 0.55 9.65
CA ALA A 38 5.82 1.10 10.46
C ALA A 38 5.72 2.60 10.60
N LEU A 39 5.30 3.29 9.54
CA LEU A 39 5.15 4.73 9.59
C LEU A 39 3.85 5.16 10.25
N GLY A 40 2.99 4.19 10.54
CA GLY A 40 1.76 4.51 11.26
C GLY A 40 0.63 5.04 10.41
N PHE A 41 0.71 4.90 9.11
CA PHE A 41 -0.36 5.37 8.25
C PHE A 41 -1.55 4.43 8.28
N VAL A 42 -1.32 3.13 8.37
CA VAL A 42 -2.39 2.14 8.42
C VAL A 42 -1.94 1.00 9.29
N ASP A 43 -2.87 0.17 9.74
CA ASP A 43 -2.49 -1.04 10.43
C ASP A 43 -2.65 -2.19 9.43
N GLU A 44 -2.27 -3.37 9.83
CA GLU A 44 -2.27 -4.51 8.95
C GLU A 44 -3.65 -4.79 8.39
N GLU A 45 -4.64 -4.73 9.24
CA GLU A 45 -6.00 -5.02 8.82
C GLU A 45 -6.48 -4.00 7.81
N THR A 46 -6.21 -2.73 8.04
CA THR A 46 -6.61 -1.68 7.13
C THR A 46 -5.91 -1.83 5.79
N PHE A 47 -4.62 -2.13 5.82
CA PHE A 47 -3.88 -2.31 4.59
C PHE A 47 -4.48 -3.46 3.78
N ASP A 48 -4.76 -4.58 4.43
CA ASP A 48 -5.30 -5.72 3.73
C ASP A 48 -6.67 -5.44 3.17
N ARG A 49 -7.45 -4.61 3.83
CA ARG A 49 -8.78 -4.28 3.36
C ARG A 49 -8.71 -3.34 2.16
N VAL A 50 -7.79 -2.38 2.20
CA VAL A 50 -7.69 -1.40 1.15
C VAL A 50 -6.96 -1.96 -0.06
N VAL A 51 -5.92 -2.73 0.15
CA VAL A 51 -5.15 -3.25 -0.95
C VAL A 51 -5.47 -4.74 -1.06
N ARG A 52 -6.34 -5.09 -1.94
CA ARG A 52 -6.78 -6.48 -2.07
C ARG A 52 -6.46 -6.96 -3.47
N PRO A 53 -5.34 -7.59 -3.64
CA PRO A 53 -4.90 -8.01 -4.96
C PRO A 53 -5.88 -8.86 -5.73
N GLU A 54 -6.57 -9.74 -5.05
CA GLU A 54 -7.49 -10.58 -5.76
C GLU A 54 -8.65 -9.79 -6.31
N GLN A 55 -9.07 -8.72 -5.64
CA GLN A 55 -10.12 -7.90 -6.18
C GLN A 55 -9.58 -7.07 -7.31
N MET A 56 -8.36 -6.63 -7.20
CA MET A 56 -7.81 -5.80 -8.22
C MET A 56 -7.57 -6.55 -9.50
N ILE A 57 -7.22 -7.83 -9.41
CA ILE A 57 -7.02 -8.56 -10.61
C ILE A 57 -8.28 -9.09 -11.10
N GLY A 58 -9.31 -8.84 -10.55
CA GLY A 58 -10.58 -9.26 -11.05
C GLY A 58 -10.95 -10.57 -10.50
N PRO A 59 -11.91 -11.11 -10.99
CA PRO A 59 -12.54 -12.19 -10.44
C PRO A 59 -11.80 -13.31 -10.65
N LYS A 60 -11.06 -13.76 -10.29
CA LYS A 60 -10.43 -14.77 -10.50
C LYS A 60 -11.27 -15.84 -10.36
N GLY A 61 -11.97 -15.92 -10.00
CA GLY A 61 -12.67 -17.07 -10.04
C GLY A 61 -13.45 -17.41 -10.04
#